data_00de7160a26ede710a2112e37facb715
#
_entry.id   00de7160a26ede710a2112e37facb715
#
_cell.length_a   1.000
_cell.length_b   1.000
_cell.length_c   1.000
_cell.angle_alpha   90.00
_cell.angle_beta   90.00
_cell.angle_gamma   90.00
#
_symmetry.space_group_name_H-M   'P 1'
#
loop_
_entity.id
_entity.type
_entity.pdbx_description
1 polymer ?
#
loop_
_entity_poly.entity_id
_entity_poly.type
_entity_poly.pdbx_seq_one_letter_code
_entity_poly.pdbx_strand_id
1 'polypeptide(L)'
;MVPDSDEARLFLASCGLELYVGNGDETPAPLDIVQQMSSAYVEPVVAVPRDTPNPVEELGRQWHGVAARQRLAAEDGRFLILLAGPGTSGRGWLCVKDSVGRDLPARLLEGNGSLEFIALSMDGKRICATSEEDDEYWVVYEEVPS
;
A
#
# COMPACT_ATOMS: atom_id res chain seq x y z
N MET A 1 -22.59 10.78 8.96
CA MET A 1 -21.25 10.56 9.52
C MET A 1 -20.75 9.18 9.16
N VAL A 2 -19.53 9.08 8.76
CA VAL A 2 -18.93 7.79 8.38
C VAL A 2 -17.80 7.50 9.35
N PRO A 3 -18.08 6.83 10.49
CA PRO A 3 -17.05 6.58 11.53
C PRO A 3 -15.83 5.85 10.98
N ASP A 4 -16.03 4.97 10.01
CA ASP A 4 -14.96 4.16 9.45
C ASP A 4 -13.86 5.00 8.80
N SER A 5 -14.23 6.11 8.14
CA SER A 5 -13.24 7.00 7.53
C SER A 5 -12.35 7.66 8.58
N ASP A 6 -12.95 8.08 9.70
CA ASP A 6 -12.21 8.70 10.78
C ASP A 6 -11.30 7.68 11.47
N GLU A 7 -11.77 6.45 11.65
CA GLU A 7 -10.96 5.38 12.22
C GLU A 7 -9.76 5.06 11.34
N ALA A 8 -9.96 4.98 10.02
CA ALA A 8 -8.86 4.73 9.10
C ALA A 8 -7.83 5.84 9.15
N ARG A 9 -8.28 7.11 9.20
CA ARG A 9 -7.37 8.26 9.29
C ARG A 9 -6.57 8.23 10.58
N LEU A 10 -7.24 7.97 11.71
CA LEU A 10 -6.56 7.89 13.00
C LEU A 10 -5.54 6.75 13.04
N PHE A 11 -5.91 5.61 12.48
CA PHE A 11 -5.01 4.48 12.39
C PHE A 11 -3.77 4.81 11.57
N LEU A 12 -3.94 5.38 10.37
CA LEU A 12 -2.81 5.73 9.51
C LEU A 12 -1.91 6.77 10.17
N ALA A 13 -2.48 7.75 10.85
CA ALA A 13 -1.70 8.74 11.58
C ALA A 13 -0.86 8.07 12.68
N SER A 14 -1.42 7.09 13.37
CA SER A 14 -0.69 6.35 14.41
C SER A 14 0.45 5.51 13.83
N CYS A 15 0.37 5.19 12.53
CA CYS A 15 1.43 4.45 11.84
C CYS A 15 2.53 5.35 11.27
N GLY A 16 2.47 6.64 11.54
CA GLY A 16 3.49 7.59 11.06
C GLY A 16 3.22 8.13 9.67
N LEU A 17 1.97 8.05 9.22
CA LEU A 17 1.57 8.60 7.92
C LEU A 17 0.86 9.95 8.13
N GLU A 18 1.28 10.94 7.38
CA GLU A 18 0.58 12.22 7.34
C GLU A 18 -0.54 12.13 6.31
N LEU A 19 -1.73 12.59 6.68
CA LEU A 19 -2.91 12.52 5.83
C LEU A 19 -3.18 13.87 5.18
N TYR A 20 -3.56 13.82 3.90
CA TYR A 20 -3.89 15.00 3.11
C TYR A 20 -5.31 14.88 2.58
N VAL A 21 -5.96 16.01 2.39
CA VAL A 21 -7.32 16.06 1.84
C VAL A 21 -7.23 15.92 0.31
N GLY A 22 -8.14 15.13 -0.24
CA GLY A 22 -8.29 14.99 -1.68
C GLY A 22 -7.47 13.85 -2.25
N ASN A 23 -7.90 13.36 -3.39
CA ASN A 23 -7.21 12.34 -4.18
C ASN A 23 -6.56 13.03 -5.37
N GLY A 24 -5.62 12.36 -6.00
CA GLY A 24 -5.12 12.81 -7.28
C GLY A 24 -6.25 12.82 -8.32
N ASP A 25 -6.11 13.64 -9.36
CA ASP A 25 -7.08 13.66 -10.45
C ASP A 25 -7.00 12.34 -11.23
N GLU A 26 -8.14 11.90 -11.74
CA GLU A 26 -8.22 10.73 -12.62
C GLU A 26 -7.69 9.44 -12.00
N THR A 27 -7.91 9.24 -10.70
CA THR A 27 -7.53 7.98 -10.06
C THR A 27 -8.50 6.87 -10.46
N PRO A 28 -7.99 5.64 -10.68
CA PRO A 28 -8.88 4.51 -10.93
C PRO A 28 -9.70 4.18 -9.69
N ALA A 29 -10.85 3.54 -9.88
CA ALA A 29 -11.67 3.11 -8.76
C ALA A 29 -10.91 2.06 -7.94
N PRO A 30 -10.96 2.12 -6.59
CA PRO A 30 -10.26 1.14 -5.77
C PRO A 30 -10.64 -0.30 -6.11
N LEU A 31 -11.91 -0.57 -6.40
CA LEU A 31 -12.35 -1.92 -6.74
C LEU A 31 -11.67 -2.43 -8.01
N ASP A 32 -11.49 -1.59 -9.01
CA ASP A 32 -10.80 -1.97 -10.25
C ASP A 32 -9.37 -2.38 -9.96
N ILE A 33 -8.69 -1.66 -9.09
CA ILE A 33 -7.31 -1.96 -8.72
C ILE A 33 -7.25 -3.26 -7.91
N VAL A 34 -8.16 -3.44 -6.95
CA VAL A 34 -8.22 -4.69 -6.18
C VAL A 34 -8.42 -5.88 -7.11
N GLN A 35 -9.30 -5.76 -8.09
CA GLN A 35 -9.53 -6.84 -9.07
C GLN A 35 -8.30 -7.11 -9.91
N GLN A 36 -7.58 -6.08 -10.34
CA GLN A 36 -6.34 -6.23 -11.09
C GLN A 36 -5.29 -6.98 -10.25
N MET A 37 -5.13 -6.57 -8.99
CA MET A 37 -4.13 -7.17 -8.10
C MET A 37 -4.50 -8.58 -7.65
N SER A 38 -5.77 -8.97 -7.78
CA SER A 38 -6.24 -10.31 -7.45
C SER A 38 -6.18 -11.26 -8.65
N SER A 39 -5.71 -10.78 -9.78
CA SER A 39 -5.58 -11.60 -10.99
C SER A 39 -4.58 -12.72 -10.80
N ALA A 40 -4.85 -13.89 -11.39
CA ALA A 40 -3.94 -15.03 -11.36
C ALA A 40 -2.63 -14.76 -12.12
N TYR A 41 -2.58 -13.70 -12.90
CA TYR A 41 -1.41 -13.35 -13.69
C TYR A 41 -0.48 -12.35 -12.99
N VAL A 42 -0.83 -11.92 -11.79
CA VAL A 42 0.03 -11.02 -11.02
C VAL A 42 1.19 -11.81 -10.45
N GLU A 43 2.40 -11.33 -10.69
CA GLU A 43 3.62 -11.95 -10.20
C GLU A 43 4.38 -10.98 -9.30
N PRO A 44 5.06 -11.48 -8.26
CA PRO A 44 5.84 -10.60 -7.41
C PRO A 44 7.10 -10.12 -8.11
N VAL A 45 7.51 -8.88 -7.84
CA VAL A 45 8.84 -8.42 -8.22
C VAL A 45 9.86 -8.81 -7.15
N VAL A 46 9.41 -9.03 -5.92
CA VAL A 46 10.23 -9.58 -4.84
C VAL A 46 9.37 -10.54 -4.03
N ALA A 47 9.93 -11.70 -3.71
CA ALA A 47 9.31 -12.64 -2.78
C ALA A 47 10.24 -12.82 -1.59
N VAL A 48 9.71 -12.66 -0.38
CA VAL A 48 10.47 -12.81 0.86
C VAL A 48 9.96 -14.06 1.57
N PRO A 49 10.76 -15.13 1.63
CA PRO A 49 10.34 -16.33 2.34
C PRO A 49 10.06 -16.03 3.82
N ARG A 50 9.02 -16.64 4.37
CA ARG A 50 8.66 -16.40 5.77
C ARG A 50 9.68 -16.94 6.76
N ASP A 51 10.53 -17.86 6.33
CA ASP A 51 11.62 -18.39 7.18
C ASP A 51 12.87 -17.51 7.14
N THR A 52 12.84 -16.41 6.40
CA THR A 52 13.90 -15.40 6.43
C THR A 52 13.98 -14.80 7.84
N PRO A 53 15.17 -14.51 8.38
CA PRO A 53 15.27 -13.75 9.64
C PRO A 53 14.60 -12.40 9.49
N ASN A 54 13.67 -12.06 10.39
CA ASN A 54 12.91 -10.81 10.37
C ASN A 54 12.22 -10.56 9.02
N PRO A 55 11.34 -11.47 8.57
CA PRO A 55 10.81 -11.41 7.21
C PRO A 55 9.97 -10.16 6.94
N VAL A 56 9.23 -9.65 7.94
CA VAL A 56 8.42 -8.45 7.76
C VAL A 56 9.31 -7.22 7.58
N GLU A 57 10.41 -7.15 8.31
CA GLU A 57 11.39 -6.07 8.16
C GLU A 57 12.03 -6.11 6.78
N GLU A 58 12.39 -7.32 6.31
CA GLU A 58 12.94 -7.48 4.97
C GLU A 58 11.92 -7.08 3.91
N LEU A 59 10.66 -7.47 4.08
CA LEU A 59 9.60 -7.05 3.18
C LEU A 59 9.51 -5.53 3.09
N GLY A 60 9.60 -4.85 4.23
CA GLY A 60 9.57 -3.40 4.27
C GLY A 60 10.73 -2.78 3.49
N ARG A 61 11.94 -3.31 3.68
CA ARG A 61 13.10 -2.85 2.93
C ARG A 61 12.90 -2.99 1.43
N GLN A 62 12.38 -4.14 1.00
CA GLN A 62 12.14 -4.41 -0.40
C GLN A 62 11.04 -3.53 -0.98
N TRP A 63 9.94 -3.34 -0.23
CA TRP A 63 8.85 -2.49 -0.70
C TRP A 63 9.33 -1.05 -0.89
N HIS A 64 10.02 -0.49 0.12
CA HIS A 64 10.53 0.88 0.03
C HIS A 64 11.52 1.03 -1.12
N GLY A 65 12.34 0.01 -1.37
CA GLY A 65 13.28 0.02 -2.49
C GLY A 65 12.57 0.04 -3.85
N VAL A 66 11.56 -0.81 -4.01
CA VAL A 66 10.80 -0.86 -5.27
C VAL A 66 10.03 0.46 -5.46
N ALA A 67 9.37 0.95 -4.41
CA ALA A 67 8.61 2.19 -4.48
C ALA A 67 9.51 3.36 -4.90
N ALA A 68 10.72 3.43 -4.35
CA ALA A 68 11.67 4.49 -4.68
C ALA A 68 12.16 4.38 -6.13
N ARG A 69 12.51 3.17 -6.58
CA ARG A 69 12.98 2.96 -7.96
C ARG A 69 11.90 3.30 -8.97
N GLN A 70 10.65 3.00 -8.65
CA GLN A 70 9.53 3.24 -9.57
C GLN A 70 8.89 4.61 -9.39
N ARG A 71 9.44 5.43 -8.49
CA ARG A 71 8.94 6.78 -8.22
C ARG A 71 7.46 6.78 -7.90
N LEU A 72 7.06 5.90 -6.99
CA LEU A 72 5.67 5.78 -6.58
C LEU A 72 5.17 7.08 -5.95
N ALA A 73 5.95 7.64 -5.03
CA ALA A 73 5.59 8.89 -4.37
C ALA A 73 5.89 10.08 -5.28
N ALA A 74 5.06 11.13 -5.17
CA ALA A 74 5.30 12.39 -5.87
C ALA A 74 6.54 13.09 -5.29
N GLU A 75 6.97 14.19 -5.90
CA GLU A 75 8.15 14.93 -5.45
C GLU A 75 8.03 15.36 -3.98
N ASP A 76 6.81 15.67 -3.54
CA ASP A 76 6.56 16.06 -2.15
C ASP A 76 6.36 14.86 -1.22
N GLY A 77 6.48 13.64 -1.74
CA GLY A 77 6.40 12.41 -0.95
C GLY A 77 5.00 11.82 -0.83
N ARG A 78 3.98 12.42 -1.45
CA ARG A 78 2.61 11.93 -1.33
C ARG A 78 2.33 10.77 -2.27
N PHE A 79 1.50 9.85 -1.79
CA PHE A 79 0.96 8.75 -2.59
C PHE A 79 -0.41 8.38 -2.04
N LEU A 80 -1.12 7.53 -2.76
CA LEU A 80 -2.44 7.07 -2.35
C LEU A 80 -2.31 5.67 -1.76
N ILE A 81 -3.12 5.36 -0.76
CA ILE A 81 -3.07 4.06 -0.09
C ILE A 81 -4.48 3.50 0.11
N LEU A 82 -4.57 2.17 0.00
CA LEU A 82 -5.76 1.40 0.30
C LEU A 82 -5.34 0.26 1.21
N LEU A 83 -5.95 0.16 2.39
CA LEU A 83 -5.62 -0.88 3.36
C LEU A 83 -6.41 -2.15 3.05
N ALA A 84 -5.84 -3.31 3.39
CA ALA A 84 -6.55 -4.56 3.31
C ALA A 84 -7.62 -4.65 4.40
N GLY A 85 -8.69 -5.37 4.11
CA GLY A 85 -9.74 -5.65 5.07
C GLY A 85 -11.13 -5.40 4.52
N PRO A 86 -12.17 -5.90 5.20
CA PRO A 86 -13.54 -5.73 4.74
C PRO A 86 -13.94 -4.27 4.64
N GLY A 87 -14.55 -3.90 3.52
CA GLY A 87 -15.06 -2.55 3.31
C GLY A 87 -14.03 -1.50 2.96
N THR A 88 -12.75 -1.84 2.90
CA THR A 88 -11.71 -0.83 2.61
C THR A 88 -11.81 -0.30 1.19
N SER A 89 -12.16 -1.15 0.22
CA SER A 89 -12.30 -0.72 -1.17
C SER A 89 -13.43 0.28 -1.37
N GLY A 90 -14.44 0.28 -0.49
CA GLY A 90 -15.56 1.21 -0.56
C GLY A 90 -15.26 2.60 -0.01
N ARG A 91 -14.14 2.76 0.69
CA ARG A 91 -13.77 4.05 1.30
C ARG A 91 -13.03 4.98 0.37
N GLY A 92 -12.53 4.47 -0.75
CA GLY A 92 -11.71 5.24 -1.67
C GLY A 92 -10.26 5.34 -1.21
N TRP A 93 -9.47 5.98 -2.04
CA TRP A 93 -8.04 6.18 -1.77
C TRP A 93 -7.86 7.24 -0.70
N LEU A 94 -6.86 7.01 0.18
CA LEU A 94 -6.43 8.02 1.15
C LEU A 94 -5.07 8.55 0.69
N CYS A 95 -4.95 9.88 0.67
CA CYS A 95 -3.69 10.52 0.27
C CYS A 95 -2.81 10.67 1.51
N VAL A 96 -1.61 10.14 1.44
CA VAL A 96 -0.70 10.10 2.58
C VAL A 96 0.72 10.44 2.17
N LYS A 97 1.52 10.79 3.17
CA LYS A 97 2.96 10.91 3.06
C LYS A 97 3.57 10.13 4.22
N ASP A 98 4.56 9.30 3.94
CA ASP A 98 5.22 8.51 4.98
C ASP A 98 6.32 9.34 5.63
N SER A 99 6.05 9.85 6.82
CA SER A 99 7.00 10.69 7.55
C SER A 99 8.12 9.88 8.19
N VAL A 100 7.96 8.55 8.33
CA VAL A 100 9.00 7.67 8.85
C VAL A 100 9.96 7.22 7.75
N GLY A 101 9.41 6.85 6.59
CA GLY A 101 10.20 6.49 5.42
C GLY A 101 10.76 5.08 5.43
N ARG A 102 10.34 4.22 6.37
CA ARG A 102 10.79 2.84 6.45
C ARG A 102 9.79 2.00 7.23
N ASP A 103 9.88 0.68 7.06
CA ASP A 103 9.11 -0.31 7.83
C ASP A 103 7.59 -0.12 7.76
N LEU A 104 7.06 0.39 6.64
CA LEU A 104 5.63 0.60 6.51
C LEU A 104 4.83 -0.70 6.71
N PRO A 105 5.20 -1.84 6.07
CA PRO A 105 4.46 -3.08 6.31
C PRO A 105 4.42 -3.48 7.78
N ALA A 106 5.54 -3.35 8.51
CA ALA A 106 5.58 -3.71 9.93
C ALA A 106 4.69 -2.81 10.77
N ARG A 107 4.67 -1.51 10.47
CA ARG A 107 3.81 -0.56 11.19
C ARG A 107 2.34 -0.86 10.96
N LEU A 108 1.96 -1.22 9.74
CA LEU A 108 0.59 -1.59 9.43
C LEU A 108 0.20 -2.91 10.09
N LEU A 109 1.09 -3.90 10.07
CA LEU A 109 0.83 -5.19 10.72
C LEU A 109 0.58 -5.02 12.21
N GLU A 110 1.40 -4.23 12.89
CA GLU A 110 1.30 -4.01 14.32
C GLU A 110 -0.03 -3.40 14.71
N GLY A 111 -0.53 -2.44 13.93
CA GLY A 111 -1.78 -1.75 14.27
C GLY A 111 -3.04 -2.38 13.69
N ASN A 112 -2.95 -3.00 12.52
CA ASN A 112 -4.11 -3.48 11.76
C ASN A 112 -4.23 -5.00 11.71
N GLY A 113 -3.20 -5.71 12.14
CA GLY A 113 -3.18 -7.18 12.05
C GLY A 113 -2.86 -7.70 10.65
N SER A 114 -2.60 -6.84 9.69
CA SER A 114 -2.23 -7.24 8.34
C SER A 114 -1.20 -6.26 7.78
N LEU A 115 -0.22 -6.81 7.06
CA LEU A 115 0.75 -5.99 6.35
C LEU A 115 0.33 -5.70 4.90
N GLU A 116 -0.81 -6.23 4.48
CA GLU A 116 -1.27 -6.04 3.10
C GLU A 116 -1.81 -4.63 2.88
N PHE A 117 -1.34 -3.99 1.83
CA PHE A 117 -1.87 -2.70 1.40
C PHE A 117 -1.55 -2.51 -0.07
N ILE A 118 -2.28 -1.59 -0.71
CA ILE A 118 -2.04 -1.21 -2.10
C ILE A 118 -1.70 0.27 -2.08
N ALA A 119 -0.53 0.61 -2.61
CA ALA A 119 -0.12 2.01 -2.79
C ALA A 119 -0.18 2.37 -4.26
N LEU A 120 -0.68 3.56 -4.55
CA LEU A 120 -0.89 4.05 -5.91
C LEU A 120 -0.23 5.42 -6.04
N SER A 121 0.46 5.65 -7.16
CA SER A 121 1.04 6.96 -7.41
C SER A 121 -0.04 8.02 -7.57
N MET A 122 0.30 9.28 -7.30
CA MET A 122 -0.68 10.38 -7.36
C MET A 122 -1.29 10.54 -8.76
N ASP A 123 -0.56 10.15 -9.81
CA ASP A 123 -1.08 10.19 -11.18
C ASP A 123 -1.94 8.97 -11.53
N GLY A 124 -2.10 8.01 -10.60
CA GLY A 124 -2.95 6.86 -10.81
C GLY A 124 -2.38 5.79 -11.73
N LYS A 125 -1.10 5.83 -12.06
CA LYS A 125 -0.54 4.98 -13.11
C LYS A 125 0.34 3.85 -12.61
N ARG A 126 0.83 3.90 -11.36
CA ARG A 126 1.75 2.89 -10.83
C ARG A 126 1.25 2.38 -9.49
N ILE A 127 1.32 1.07 -9.32
CA ILE A 127 0.88 0.38 -8.11
C ILE A 127 2.09 -0.32 -7.50
N CYS A 128 2.27 -0.19 -6.19
CA CYS A 128 3.25 -0.98 -5.46
C CYS A 128 2.57 -1.51 -4.19
N ALA A 129 2.39 -2.82 -4.13
CA ALA A 129 1.59 -3.45 -3.10
C ALA A 129 2.36 -4.51 -2.35
N THR A 130 1.87 -4.89 -1.18
CA THR A 130 2.36 -6.05 -0.44
C THR A 130 1.25 -7.09 -0.34
N SER A 131 1.64 -8.35 -0.29
CA SER A 131 0.71 -9.47 -0.19
C SER A 131 1.26 -10.53 0.75
N GLU A 132 0.39 -11.15 1.55
CA GLU A 132 0.73 -12.27 2.41
C GLU A 132 0.35 -13.57 1.69
N GLU A 133 1.37 -14.37 1.36
CA GLU A 133 1.17 -15.68 0.75
C GLU A 133 1.46 -16.77 1.79
N ASP A 134 1.14 -18.02 1.46
CA ASP A 134 1.29 -19.11 2.42
C ASP A 134 2.72 -19.27 2.94
N ASP A 135 3.70 -19.23 2.04
CA ASP A 135 5.08 -19.49 2.38
C ASP A 135 5.97 -18.25 2.31
N GLU A 136 5.44 -17.12 1.84
CA GLU A 136 6.26 -15.94 1.62
C GLU A 136 5.42 -14.67 1.61
N TYR A 137 6.10 -13.53 1.69
CA TYR A 137 5.50 -12.22 1.49
C TYR A 137 5.94 -11.69 0.14
N TRP A 138 5.05 -11.01 -0.56
CA TRP A 138 5.32 -10.48 -1.89
C TRP A 138 5.33 -8.97 -1.90
N VAL A 139 6.24 -8.40 -2.70
CA VAL A 139 6.13 -7.03 -3.19
C VAL A 139 5.70 -7.14 -4.65
N VAL A 140 4.59 -6.49 -4.98
CA VAL A 140 4.02 -6.52 -6.34
C VAL A 140 4.06 -5.12 -6.91
N TYR A 141 4.60 -4.98 -8.12
CA TYR A 141 4.57 -3.73 -8.86
C TYR A 141 3.82 -3.94 -10.17
N GLU A 142 2.86 -3.07 -10.44
CA GLU A 142 2.06 -3.14 -11.67
C GLU A 142 1.82 -1.73 -12.20
N GLU A 143 1.71 -1.62 -13.51
CA GLU A 143 1.27 -0.37 -14.12
C GLU A 143 -0.22 -0.47 -14.43
N VAL A 144 -0.93 0.63 -14.20
CA VAL A 144 -2.37 0.67 -14.48
C VAL A 144 -2.55 0.92 -15.97
N PRO A 145 -3.31 0.06 -16.66
CA PRO A 145 -3.58 0.27 -18.08
C PRO A 145 -4.29 1.61 -18.32
N SER A 146 -3.88 2.30 -19.36
CA SER A 146 -4.49 3.58 -19.73
C SER A 146 -5.59 3.42 -20.77
#